data_1871104f1a27b041e7337267bbf3e9fa
#
_entry.id   1871104f1a27b041e7337267bbf3e9fa
#
_cell.length_a   1.000
_cell.length_b   1.000
_cell.length_c   1.000
_cell.angle_alpha   90.00
_cell.angle_beta   90.00
_cell.angle_gamma   90.00
#
_symmetry.space_group_name_H-M   'P 1'
#
loop_
_entity.id
_entity.type
_entity.pdbx_description
1 polymer ?
#
loop_
_entity_poly.entity_id
_entity_poly.type
_entity_poly.pdbx_seq_one_letter_code
_entity_poly.pdbx_strand_id
1 'polypeptide(L)' 'MDTKNWKVITTDEAGEPVLKYDPHHDEIVNVITGEVVQGH' A
#
# COMPACT_ATOMS: atom_id res chain seq x y z
N MET A 1 -0.32 11.00 -6.77
CA MET A 1 0.69 10.56 -5.81
C MET A 1 1.42 9.33 -6.36
N ASP A 2 2.73 9.34 -6.26
CA ASP A 2 3.54 8.25 -6.80
C ASP A 2 3.76 7.17 -5.73
N THR A 3 3.09 6.04 -5.87
CA THR A 3 3.20 4.93 -4.93
C THR A 3 4.28 3.93 -5.31
N LYS A 4 5.03 4.18 -6.38
CA LYS A 4 6.06 3.25 -6.85
C LYS A 4 7.17 3.04 -5.83
N ASN A 5 7.45 4.05 -5.02
CA ASN A 5 8.50 3.99 -4.02
C ASN A 5 8.03 3.41 -2.70
N TRP A 6 6.74 3.13 -2.58
CA TRP A 6 6.19 2.53 -1.36
C TRP A 6 6.53 1.05 -1.33
N LYS A 7 6.80 0.56 -0.13
CA LYS A 7 7.12 -0.85 0.04
C LYS A 7 5.86 -1.70 -0.13
N VAL A 8 5.96 -2.74 -0.96
CA VAL A 8 4.86 -3.70 -1.14
C VAL A 8 4.81 -4.61 0.09
N ILE A 9 3.64 -4.66 0.72
CA ILE A 9 3.40 -5.52 1.89
C ILE A 9 2.76 -6.83 1.46
N THR A 10 1.74 -6.75 0.59
CA THR A 10 0.96 -7.91 0.17
C THR A 10 0.64 -7.80 -1.30
N THR A 11 0.67 -8.94 -2.00
CA THR A 11 0.25 -9.03 -3.39
C THR A 11 -0.93 -9.97 -3.50
N ASP A 12 -1.67 -9.87 -4.62
CA ASP A 12 -2.73 -10.81 -4.93
C ASP A 12 -2.18 -12.02 -5.68
N GLU A 13 -3.07 -12.91 -6.12
CA GLU A 13 -2.68 -14.13 -6.82
C GLU A 13 -1.99 -13.85 -8.15
N ALA A 14 -2.28 -12.71 -8.76
CA ALA A 14 -1.66 -12.31 -10.02
C ALA A 14 -0.31 -11.61 -9.81
N GLY A 15 0.11 -11.43 -8.56
CA GLY A 15 1.36 -10.76 -8.24
C GLY A 15 1.24 -9.24 -8.21
N GLU A 16 0.02 -8.71 -8.30
CA GLU A 16 -0.20 -7.27 -8.25
C GLU A 16 -0.22 -6.77 -6.80
N PRO A 17 0.39 -5.62 -6.53
CA PRO A 17 0.38 -5.07 -5.17
C PRO A 17 -1.04 -4.76 -4.70
N VAL A 18 -1.37 -5.19 -3.50
CA VAL A 18 -2.65 -4.87 -2.86
C VAL A 18 -2.41 -3.87 -1.73
N LEU A 19 -1.46 -4.19 -0.83
CA LEU A 19 -1.13 -3.34 0.30
C LEU A 19 0.29 -2.82 0.15
N LYS A 20 0.46 -1.52 0.37
CA LYS A 20 1.78 -0.89 0.37
C LYS A 20 1.93 -0.03 1.60
N TYR A 21 3.18 0.14 2.03
CA TYR A 21 3.51 1.01 3.15
C TYR A 21 3.81 2.42 2.64
N ASP A 22 3.11 3.40 3.19
CA ASP A 22 3.35 4.82 2.94
C ASP A 22 4.29 5.35 4.01
N PRO A 23 5.57 5.56 3.68
CA PRO A 23 6.53 6.05 4.68
C PRO A 23 6.30 7.51 5.06
N HIS A 24 5.62 8.26 4.22
CA HIS A 24 5.36 9.67 4.48
C HIS A 24 4.33 9.85 5.60
N HIS A 25 3.35 8.97 5.67
CA HIS A 25 2.30 9.02 6.68
C HIS A 25 2.37 7.89 7.70
N ASP A 26 3.35 6.99 7.55
CA ASP A 26 3.49 5.82 8.42
C ASP A 26 2.20 5.01 8.44
N GLU A 27 1.69 4.69 7.26
CA GLU A 27 0.42 3.99 7.08
C GLU A 27 0.56 2.85 6.10
N ILE A 28 -0.27 1.82 6.26
CA ILE A 28 -0.43 0.78 5.26
C ILE A 28 -1.72 1.07 4.51
N VAL A 29 -1.62 1.14 3.19
CA VAL A 29 -2.72 1.58 2.33
C VAL A 29 -3.03 0.47 1.33
N ASN A 30 -4.33 0.20 1.14
CA ASN A 30 -4.81 -0.64 0.05
C ASN A 30 -4.79 0.21 -1.22
N VAL A 31 -3.82 -0.07 -2.11
CA VAL A 31 -3.64 0.77 -3.31
C VAL A 31 -4.68 0.49 -4.38
N ILE A 32 -5.48 -0.56 -4.22
CA ILE A 32 -6.58 -0.86 -5.14
C ILE A 32 -7.79 -0.01 -4.81
N THR A 33 -8.12 0.09 -3.52
CA THR A 33 -9.32 0.84 -3.07
C THR A 33 -8.99 2.25 -2.58
N GLY A 34 -7.73 2.49 -2.21
CA GLY A 34 -7.31 3.76 -1.63
C GLY A 34 -7.54 3.87 -0.13
N GLU A 35 -7.96 2.79 0.52
CA GLU A 35 -8.24 2.82 1.95
C GLU A 35 -6.99 2.60 2.77
N VAL A 36 -6.87 3.36 3.87
CA VAL A 36 -5.85 3.11 4.89
C VAL A 36 -6.33 1.95 5.76
N VAL A 37 -5.54 0.89 5.82
CA VAL A 37 -5.91 -0.31 6.58
C VAL A 37 -5.19 -0.37 7.92
N GLN A 38 -4.07 0.34 8.06
CA GLN A 38 -3.34 0.42 9.33
C GLN A 38 -2.52 1.70 9.34
N GLY A 39 -2.42 2.31 10.51
CA GLY A 39 -1.65 3.52 10.68
C GLY A 39 -2.34 4.51 11.59
N HIS A 40 -1.83 5.71 11.62
CA HIS A 40 -2.39 6.76 12.47
C HIS A 40 -3.47 7.54 11.77
#